data_dabbffad5fc17682a16daef6dd7b1ed5
#
_entry.id   dabbffad5fc17682a16daef6dd7b1ed5
#
_cell.length_a   1.000
_cell.length_b   1.000
_cell.length_c   1.000
_cell.angle_alpha   90.00
_cell.angle_beta   90.00
_cell.angle_gamma   90.00
#
_symmetry.space_group_name_H-M   'P 1'
#
loop_
_entity.id
_entity.type
_entity.pdbx_description
1 polymer ?
#
loop_
_entity_poly.entity_id
_entity_poly.type
_entity_poly.pdbx_seq_one_letter_code
_entity_poly.pdbx_strand_id
1 'polypeptide(L)'
;MKQAAARVVIAGIAVASLSACTIGDVSAPEHPTAASSPQPTLPESTPEKEPPVIEASDIHEALEAIAADNPGTGIAVAGADTVAAAGITDPQSAWSTAKVPLAIAAERAGVADPETVSRAITFSDNAAADSLWEALGGGEHAAQATQEIIGTATVPATPPRPGFSAFGQTQWPVAEQAEFVAALGCQQGTDPVLAAMGQPDPAQQYGLGTLEGSVMKGGWGPAEDGAYEARQMGLVSLGGHTVAVAIYAKAESGDYGEAQQMLTRLVKQLAAAEVEWPDAGCQQGAV
;
A
#
# COMPACT_ATOMS: atom_id res chain seq x y z
N MET A 1 18.96 -53.07 -22.04
CA MET A 1 19.75 -53.89 -21.12
C MET A 1 20.03 -53.14 -19.85
N LYS A 2 19.68 -53.78 -18.74
CA LYS A 2 20.02 -53.51 -17.32
C LYS A 2 19.37 -52.32 -16.59
N GLN A 3 18.34 -52.70 -15.89
CA GLN A 3 17.81 -52.20 -14.64
C GLN A 3 18.87 -52.15 -13.53
N ALA A 4 18.77 -51.23 -12.63
CA ALA A 4 19.14 -51.39 -11.23
C ALA A 4 18.24 -50.54 -10.35
N ALA A 5 17.45 -51.26 -9.56
CA ALA A 5 16.68 -50.75 -8.42
C ALA A 5 17.50 -50.94 -7.13
N ALA A 6 17.38 -50.07 -6.17
CA ALA A 6 17.64 -50.34 -4.74
C ALA A 6 17.10 -49.12 -3.96
N ARG A 7 16.28 -49.25 -3.10
CA ARG A 7 15.83 -49.96 -1.90
C ARG A 7 15.72 -48.94 -0.74
N VAL A 8 14.53 -48.93 -0.26
CA VAL A 8 13.96 -48.45 1.01
C VAL A 8 14.79 -48.82 2.23
N VAL A 9 14.92 -47.89 3.19
CA VAL A 9 15.11 -48.24 4.61
C VAL A 9 14.16 -47.35 5.46
N ILE A 10 13.27 -48.07 6.16
CA ILE A 10 12.39 -47.60 7.21
C ILE A 10 13.05 -47.97 8.53
N ALA A 11 13.11 -47.07 9.49
CA ALA A 11 13.18 -47.33 10.93
C ALA A 11 13.07 -45.95 11.63
N GLY A 12 12.36 -45.71 12.71
CA GLY A 12 11.68 -46.55 13.65
C GLY A 12 11.27 -45.66 14.82
N ILE A 13 10.17 -45.93 15.33
CA ILE A 13 9.41 -45.54 16.51
C ILE A 13 10.26 -45.16 17.73
N ALA A 14 9.85 -44.09 18.47
CA ALA A 14 10.03 -44.00 19.92
C ALA A 14 8.82 -43.30 20.57
N VAL A 15 8.13 -44.09 21.36
CA VAL A 15 7.06 -43.80 22.32
C VAL A 15 7.71 -43.58 23.69
N ALA A 16 7.25 -42.62 24.46
CA ALA A 16 7.27 -42.56 25.95
C ALA A 16 6.82 -41.17 26.39
N SER A 17 6.13 -40.91 27.42
CA SER A 17 5.44 -41.64 28.47
C SER A 17 4.67 -40.59 29.28
N LEU A 18 3.45 -40.87 29.59
CA LEU A 18 2.64 -40.13 30.58
C LEU A 18 3.26 -40.30 31.97
N SER A 19 3.26 -39.23 32.76
CA SER A 19 3.36 -39.31 34.22
C SER A 19 2.32 -38.43 34.86
N ALA A 20 1.34 -39.09 35.43
CA ALA A 20 0.40 -38.55 36.40
C ALA A 20 1.03 -38.61 37.78
N CYS A 21 0.87 -37.57 38.62
CA CYS A 21 1.06 -37.59 40.06
C CYS A 21 -0.07 -36.83 40.73
N THR A 22 -0.96 -37.53 41.25
CA THR A 22 -1.53 -37.72 42.60
C THR A 22 -1.70 -36.49 43.49
N ILE A 23 -2.97 -36.36 43.86
CA ILE A 23 -3.58 -35.54 44.91
C ILE A 23 -2.97 -35.96 46.29
N GLY A 24 -2.59 -34.98 47.05
CA GLY A 24 -2.30 -35.12 48.48
C GLY A 24 -3.08 -34.08 49.29
N ASP A 25 -4.04 -34.57 50.04
CA ASP A 25 -4.84 -33.86 51.01
C ASP A 25 -4.01 -33.66 52.28
N VAL A 26 -3.89 -32.43 52.79
CA VAL A 26 -3.33 -32.17 54.14
C VAL A 26 -4.12 -31.06 54.80
N SER A 27 -4.71 -31.46 55.93
CA SER A 27 -5.52 -30.72 56.88
C SER A 27 -4.91 -29.38 57.33
N ALA A 28 -5.78 -28.42 57.53
CA ALA A 28 -5.51 -27.11 58.10
C ALA A 28 -5.20 -27.16 59.59
N PRO A 29 -4.36 -26.29 60.13
CA PRO A 29 -4.43 -25.83 61.51
C PRO A 29 -4.96 -24.38 61.60
N GLU A 30 -5.66 -24.18 62.70
CA GLU A 30 -6.43 -23.01 63.12
C GLU A 30 -5.60 -21.73 63.26
N HIS A 31 -6.27 -20.61 63.00
CA HIS A 31 -5.78 -19.24 63.07
C HIS A 31 -5.50 -18.74 64.49
N PRO A 32 -4.56 -17.81 64.65
CA PRO A 32 -4.72 -16.69 65.57
C PRO A 32 -5.00 -15.41 64.86
N THR A 33 -5.98 -14.69 65.37
CA THR A 33 -6.42 -13.36 65.01
C THR A 33 -5.24 -12.38 65.03
N ALA A 34 -4.89 -11.78 63.92
CA ALA A 34 -3.92 -10.71 63.86
C ALA A 34 -4.56 -9.41 63.31
N ALA A 35 -4.19 -8.33 63.97
CA ALA A 35 -4.66 -6.98 63.89
C ALA A 35 -4.67 -6.40 62.44
N SER A 36 -5.70 -5.60 62.17
CA SER A 36 -5.85 -4.78 60.94
C SER A 36 -4.66 -3.82 60.79
N SER A 37 -3.85 -4.06 59.79
CA SER A 37 -2.91 -3.07 59.27
C SER A 37 -3.63 -2.13 58.28
N PRO A 38 -3.30 -0.84 58.26
CA PRO A 38 -3.92 0.09 57.31
C PRO A 38 -3.53 -0.27 55.86
N GLN A 39 -4.54 -0.36 55.03
CA GLN A 39 -4.40 -0.58 53.58
C GLN A 39 -3.69 0.62 52.96
N PRO A 40 -2.64 0.43 52.14
CA PRO A 40 -2.07 1.54 51.42
C PRO A 40 -3.08 2.03 50.39
N THR A 41 -3.41 3.32 50.43
CA THR A 41 -4.16 4.04 49.41
C THR A 41 -3.34 4.00 48.14
N LEU A 42 -3.90 3.39 47.11
CA LEU A 42 -3.39 3.50 45.71
C LEU A 42 -3.39 4.99 45.32
N PRO A 43 -2.33 5.48 44.69
CA PRO A 43 -2.34 6.82 44.15
C PRO A 43 -3.48 6.93 43.10
N GLU A 44 -4.26 7.98 43.22
CA GLU A 44 -5.30 8.37 42.28
C GLU A 44 -4.65 8.47 40.90
N SER A 45 -5.08 7.62 39.95
CA SER A 45 -4.62 7.66 38.57
C SER A 45 -5.00 9.02 37.99
N THR A 46 -3.99 9.81 37.67
CA THR A 46 -4.17 11.00 36.86
C THR A 46 -4.88 10.56 35.57
N PRO A 47 -5.92 11.23 35.12
CA PRO A 47 -6.57 10.88 33.87
C PRO A 47 -5.53 10.97 32.74
N GLU A 48 -5.25 9.84 32.14
CA GLU A 48 -4.46 9.75 30.91
C GLU A 48 -5.22 10.60 29.88
N LYS A 49 -4.54 11.62 29.36
CA LYS A 49 -5.11 12.51 28.34
C LYS A 49 -5.45 11.62 27.14
N GLU A 50 -6.73 11.49 26.82
CA GLU A 50 -7.15 10.82 25.58
C GLU A 50 -6.33 11.39 24.43
N PRO A 51 -5.80 10.52 23.54
CA PRO A 51 -5.10 11.00 22.34
C PRO A 51 -6.05 11.94 21.58
N PRO A 52 -5.53 13.01 20.98
CA PRO A 52 -6.35 13.94 20.20
C PRO A 52 -7.09 13.15 19.11
N VAL A 53 -8.38 13.37 18.98
CA VAL A 53 -9.17 12.85 17.86
C VAL A 53 -8.68 13.59 16.63
N ILE A 54 -8.08 12.87 15.67
CA ILE A 54 -7.67 13.43 14.38
C ILE A 54 -8.95 13.83 13.65
N GLU A 55 -9.19 15.13 13.51
CA GLU A 55 -10.28 15.63 12.71
C GLU A 55 -9.87 15.51 11.23
N ALA A 56 -10.60 14.71 10.45
CA ALA A 56 -10.39 14.60 9.00
C ALA A 56 -10.47 15.95 8.28
N SER A 57 -11.12 16.94 8.91
CA SER A 57 -11.19 18.34 8.50
C SER A 57 -9.82 19.00 8.42
N ASP A 58 -8.91 18.77 9.38
CA ASP A 58 -7.60 19.42 9.48
C ASP A 58 -6.68 18.96 8.35
N ILE A 59 -6.71 17.65 8.03
CA ILE A 59 -5.97 17.10 6.89
C ILE A 59 -6.50 17.66 5.58
N HIS A 60 -7.83 17.70 5.42
CA HIS A 60 -8.45 18.21 4.20
C HIS A 60 -8.10 19.69 3.97
N GLU A 61 -8.17 20.53 5.00
CA GLU A 61 -7.79 21.95 4.93
C GLU A 61 -6.31 22.11 4.53
N ALA A 62 -5.42 21.31 5.10
CA ALA A 62 -4.01 21.33 4.73
C ALA A 62 -3.79 20.91 3.26
N LEU A 63 -4.48 19.86 2.78
CA LEU A 63 -4.38 19.45 1.39
C LEU A 63 -4.95 20.47 0.42
N GLU A 64 -6.06 21.16 0.77
CA GLU A 64 -6.62 22.25 -0.03
C GLU A 64 -5.63 23.43 -0.16
N ALA A 65 -4.98 23.81 0.95
CA ALA A 65 -3.96 24.87 0.91
C ALA A 65 -2.77 24.47 0.03
N ILE A 66 -2.28 23.23 0.16
CA ILE A 66 -1.18 22.70 -0.66
C ILE A 66 -1.58 22.68 -2.14
N ALA A 67 -2.78 22.21 -2.48
CA ALA A 67 -3.26 22.15 -3.87
C ALA A 67 -3.45 23.55 -4.47
N ALA A 68 -3.94 24.50 -3.69
CA ALA A 68 -4.09 25.91 -4.12
C ALA A 68 -2.74 26.56 -4.48
N ASP A 69 -1.69 26.24 -3.73
CA ASP A 69 -0.32 26.71 -4.01
C ASP A 69 0.37 25.98 -5.17
N ASN A 70 -0.21 24.84 -5.62
CA ASN A 70 0.31 24.00 -6.70
C ASN A 70 -0.75 23.76 -7.78
N PRO A 71 -1.12 24.80 -8.56
CA PRO A 71 -2.12 24.64 -9.62
C PRO A 71 -1.73 23.54 -10.62
N GLY A 72 -2.71 22.83 -11.15
CA GLY A 72 -2.49 21.72 -12.06
C GLY A 72 -2.10 20.40 -11.37
N THR A 73 -2.23 20.33 -10.03
CA THR A 73 -1.94 19.12 -9.26
C THR A 73 -3.18 18.57 -8.54
N GLY A 74 -3.11 17.29 -8.20
CA GLY A 74 -4.05 16.60 -7.31
C GLY A 74 -3.29 15.84 -6.24
N ILE A 75 -3.84 15.76 -5.05
CA ILE A 75 -3.25 15.07 -3.90
C ILE A 75 -4.33 14.36 -3.11
N ALA A 76 -4.01 13.18 -2.62
CA ALA A 76 -4.83 12.47 -1.65
C ALA A 76 -3.95 11.76 -0.62
N VAL A 77 -4.46 11.70 0.60
CA VAL A 77 -3.90 10.97 1.74
C VAL A 77 -4.98 10.06 2.30
N ALA A 78 -4.61 8.83 2.61
CA ALA A 78 -5.52 7.87 3.22
C ALA A 78 -4.86 7.15 4.41
N GLY A 79 -5.67 6.87 5.41
CA GLY A 79 -5.42 5.95 6.50
C GLY A 79 -6.32 4.72 6.41
N ALA A 80 -6.42 3.95 7.51
CA ALA A 80 -7.28 2.77 7.55
C ALA A 80 -8.77 3.09 7.29
N ASP A 81 -9.27 4.18 7.87
CA ASP A 81 -10.70 4.55 7.82
C ASP A 81 -10.93 6.01 7.38
N THR A 82 -9.91 6.67 6.86
CA THR A 82 -9.96 8.08 6.47
C THR A 82 -9.34 8.29 5.10
N VAL A 83 -9.94 9.18 4.31
CA VAL A 83 -9.36 9.69 3.07
C VAL A 83 -9.65 11.19 2.95
N ALA A 84 -8.65 11.94 2.54
CA ALA A 84 -8.79 13.36 2.19
C ALA A 84 -8.09 13.60 0.85
N ALA A 85 -8.68 14.44 0.01
CA ALA A 85 -8.14 14.77 -1.31
C ALA A 85 -8.43 16.23 -1.68
N ALA A 86 -7.54 16.82 -2.46
CA ALA A 86 -7.67 18.20 -2.95
C ALA A 86 -7.03 18.38 -4.33
N GLY A 87 -7.37 19.49 -4.99
CA GLY A 87 -6.89 19.83 -6.34
C GLY A 87 -7.60 19.05 -7.44
N ILE A 88 -6.86 18.47 -8.40
CA ILE A 88 -7.41 17.64 -9.47
C ILE A 88 -7.73 16.25 -8.90
N THR A 89 -8.99 16.04 -8.53
CA THR A 89 -9.49 14.78 -7.94
C THR A 89 -10.32 13.95 -8.91
N ASP A 90 -10.70 14.50 -10.05
CA ASP A 90 -11.41 13.78 -11.09
C ASP A 90 -10.58 12.58 -11.61
N PRO A 91 -11.23 11.53 -12.14
CA PRO A 91 -10.53 10.39 -12.70
C PRO A 91 -9.55 10.77 -13.79
N GLN A 92 -8.30 10.30 -13.69
CA GLN A 92 -7.23 10.50 -14.66
C GLN A 92 -6.58 9.15 -14.99
N SER A 93 -5.93 9.03 -16.14
CA SER A 93 -5.25 7.80 -16.54
C SER A 93 -4.26 7.32 -15.49
N ALA A 94 -4.36 6.04 -15.11
CA ALA A 94 -3.50 5.43 -14.09
C ALA A 94 -2.03 5.34 -14.52
N TRP A 95 -1.78 5.30 -15.81
CA TRP A 95 -0.46 5.06 -16.38
C TRP A 95 0.23 3.85 -15.75
N SER A 96 1.51 3.93 -15.47
CA SER A 96 2.25 2.79 -14.88
C SER A 96 1.94 2.54 -13.40
N THR A 97 1.11 3.35 -12.73
CA THR A 97 0.65 2.99 -11.37
C THR A 97 -0.27 1.77 -11.41
N ALA A 98 -0.99 1.53 -12.52
CA ALA A 98 -1.82 0.33 -12.72
C ALA A 98 -1.00 -0.98 -12.77
N LYS A 99 0.33 -0.92 -12.91
CA LYS A 99 1.20 -2.10 -12.84
C LYS A 99 1.21 -2.73 -11.44
N VAL A 100 0.90 -1.96 -10.39
CA VAL A 100 0.83 -2.50 -9.02
C VAL A 100 -0.33 -3.49 -8.88
N PRO A 101 -1.60 -3.12 -9.12
CA PRO A 101 -2.69 -4.09 -9.06
C PRO A 101 -2.56 -5.21 -10.09
N LEU A 102 -2.01 -4.96 -11.28
CA LEU A 102 -1.73 -5.98 -12.27
C LEU A 102 -0.74 -7.05 -11.73
N ALA A 103 0.36 -6.63 -11.11
CA ALA A 103 1.34 -7.55 -10.54
C ALA A 103 0.74 -8.34 -9.36
N ILE A 104 -0.06 -7.71 -8.49
CA ILE A 104 -0.76 -8.38 -7.39
C ILE A 104 -1.76 -9.43 -7.94
N ALA A 105 -2.48 -9.11 -9.02
CA ALA A 105 -3.37 -10.06 -9.67
C ALA A 105 -2.62 -11.28 -10.19
N ALA A 106 -1.46 -11.08 -10.83
CA ALA A 106 -0.61 -12.16 -11.32
C ALA A 106 -0.04 -13.02 -10.19
N GLU A 107 0.39 -12.40 -9.08
CA GLU A 107 0.84 -13.10 -7.86
C GLU A 107 -0.28 -13.98 -7.28
N ARG A 108 -1.49 -13.44 -7.13
CA ARG A 108 -2.65 -14.18 -6.60
C ARG A 108 -3.07 -15.34 -7.50
N ALA A 109 -2.97 -15.15 -8.81
CA ALA A 109 -3.24 -16.20 -9.79
C ALA A 109 -2.13 -17.27 -9.87
N GLY A 110 -0.98 -17.05 -9.21
CA GLY A 110 0.18 -17.97 -9.26
C GLY A 110 0.85 -18.02 -10.63
N VAL A 111 0.70 -16.96 -11.44
CA VAL A 111 1.29 -16.87 -12.80
C VAL A 111 2.40 -15.82 -12.88
N ALA A 112 2.70 -15.14 -11.77
CA ALA A 112 3.76 -14.16 -11.69
C ALA A 112 5.15 -14.85 -11.68
N ASP A 113 6.04 -14.35 -12.54
CA ASP A 113 7.46 -14.62 -12.43
C ASP A 113 8.11 -13.49 -11.62
N PRO A 114 8.89 -13.78 -10.54
CA PRO A 114 9.44 -12.76 -9.65
C PRO A 114 10.33 -11.72 -10.35
N GLU A 115 11.11 -12.12 -11.36
CA GLU A 115 11.93 -11.19 -12.14
C GLU A 115 11.06 -10.27 -12.98
N THR A 116 9.98 -10.80 -13.57
CA THR A 116 9.01 -10.02 -14.35
C THR A 116 8.28 -9.00 -13.48
N VAL A 117 7.85 -9.39 -12.26
CA VAL A 117 7.26 -8.46 -11.28
C VAL A 117 8.25 -7.37 -10.90
N SER A 118 9.48 -7.73 -10.55
CA SER A 118 10.52 -6.77 -10.20
C SER A 118 10.76 -5.77 -11.33
N ARG A 119 10.88 -6.23 -12.58
CA ARG A 119 11.10 -5.34 -13.75
C ARG A 119 9.92 -4.41 -13.99
N ALA A 120 8.68 -4.93 -13.94
CA ALA A 120 7.47 -4.14 -14.15
C ALA A 120 7.31 -3.04 -13.10
N ILE A 121 7.70 -3.29 -11.85
CA ILE A 121 7.52 -2.35 -10.73
C ILE A 121 8.72 -1.44 -10.57
N THR A 122 9.93 -1.98 -10.36
CA THR A 122 11.16 -1.21 -10.10
C THR A 122 11.53 -0.30 -11.28
N PHE A 123 11.60 -0.87 -12.49
CA PHE A 123 12.01 -0.13 -13.70
C PHE A 123 10.84 0.41 -14.50
N SER A 124 9.61 0.12 -14.08
CA SER A 124 8.41 0.46 -14.87
C SER A 124 8.43 -0.12 -16.30
N ASP A 125 9.07 -1.28 -16.49
CA ASP A 125 9.22 -1.96 -17.78
C ASP A 125 7.84 -2.32 -18.34
N ASN A 126 7.53 -1.81 -19.54
CA ASN A 126 6.27 -2.07 -20.20
C ASN A 126 6.17 -3.49 -20.73
N ALA A 127 7.25 -4.06 -21.28
CA ALA A 127 7.24 -5.42 -21.78
C ALA A 127 7.05 -6.45 -20.66
N ALA A 128 7.63 -6.19 -19.48
CA ALA A 128 7.38 -7.01 -18.30
C ALA A 128 5.92 -6.92 -17.84
N ALA A 129 5.33 -5.71 -17.83
CA ALA A 129 3.91 -5.55 -17.49
C ALA A 129 2.98 -6.21 -18.52
N ASP A 130 3.29 -6.09 -19.81
CA ASP A 130 2.54 -6.78 -20.89
C ASP A 130 2.64 -8.31 -20.70
N SER A 131 3.79 -8.83 -20.27
CA SER A 131 3.95 -10.26 -19.97
C SER A 131 3.07 -10.73 -18.80
N LEU A 132 2.92 -9.91 -17.74
CA LEU A 132 1.98 -10.20 -16.64
C LEU A 132 0.52 -10.17 -17.12
N TRP A 133 0.18 -9.19 -17.97
CA TRP A 133 -1.14 -9.10 -18.58
C TRP A 133 -1.49 -10.33 -19.40
N GLU A 134 -0.58 -10.79 -20.27
CA GLU A 134 -0.76 -11.99 -21.07
C GLU A 134 -0.80 -13.28 -20.22
N ALA A 135 -0.01 -13.34 -19.14
CA ALA A 135 -0.03 -14.48 -18.21
C ALA A 135 -1.37 -14.62 -17.49
N LEU A 136 -2.09 -13.51 -17.25
CA LEU A 136 -3.47 -13.50 -16.73
C LEU A 136 -4.52 -13.87 -17.80
N GLY A 137 -4.13 -14.12 -19.04
CA GLY A 137 -5.01 -14.49 -20.16
C GLY A 137 -5.34 -13.32 -21.09
N GLY A 138 -4.78 -12.14 -20.86
CA GLY A 138 -4.99 -10.96 -21.70
C GLY A 138 -6.44 -10.44 -21.70
N GLY A 139 -6.70 -9.36 -22.43
CA GLY A 139 -8.06 -8.86 -22.70
C GLY A 139 -8.96 -8.81 -21.46
N GLU A 140 -10.16 -9.37 -21.56
CA GLU A 140 -11.18 -9.37 -20.50
C GLU A 140 -10.72 -10.08 -19.22
N HIS A 141 -9.96 -11.18 -19.32
CA HIS A 141 -9.51 -11.93 -18.15
C HIS A 141 -8.51 -11.13 -17.32
N ALA A 142 -7.52 -10.54 -17.97
CA ALA A 142 -6.53 -9.72 -17.28
C ALA A 142 -7.16 -8.42 -16.72
N ALA A 143 -8.09 -7.82 -17.47
CA ALA A 143 -8.83 -6.64 -17.02
C ALA A 143 -9.63 -6.95 -15.76
N GLN A 144 -10.42 -8.03 -15.77
CA GLN A 144 -11.22 -8.45 -14.62
C GLN A 144 -10.33 -8.76 -13.41
N ALA A 145 -9.27 -9.56 -13.59
CA ALA A 145 -8.36 -9.91 -12.49
C ALA A 145 -7.71 -8.67 -11.86
N THR A 146 -7.29 -7.71 -12.70
CA THR A 146 -6.69 -6.44 -12.22
C THR A 146 -7.73 -5.56 -11.53
N GLN A 147 -8.94 -5.48 -12.07
CA GLN A 147 -10.05 -4.73 -11.49
C GLN A 147 -10.47 -5.27 -10.12
N GLU A 148 -10.47 -6.59 -9.92
CA GLU A 148 -10.77 -7.21 -8.63
C GLU A 148 -9.75 -6.79 -7.55
N ILE A 149 -8.50 -6.49 -7.93
CA ILE A 149 -7.49 -5.96 -7.02
C ILE A 149 -7.72 -4.48 -6.71
N ILE A 150 -8.07 -3.67 -7.72
CA ILE A 150 -8.36 -2.24 -7.56
C ILE A 150 -9.64 -2.02 -6.74
N GLY A 151 -10.68 -2.79 -7.03
CA GLY A 151 -11.98 -2.74 -6.37
C GLY A 151 -12.92 -1.63 -6.86
N THR A 152 -12.41 -0.45 -7.16
CA THR A 152 -13.21 0.76 -7.44
C THR A 152 -13.24 1.15 -8.92
N ALA A 153 -12.09 1.19 -9.59
CA ALA A 153 -11.98 1.64 -10.96
C ALA A 153 -12.15 0.49 -11.97
N THR A 154 -12.77 0.80 -13.10
CA THR A 154 -12.92 -0.17 -14.21
C THR A 154 -11.65 -0.20 -15.05
N VAL A 155 -11.08 -1.40 -15.21
CA VAL A 155 -9.91 -1.65 -16.06
C VAL A 155 -10.37 -2.00 -17.47
N PRO A 156 -9.97 -1.23 -18.50
CA PRO A 156 -10.35 -1.54 -19.88
C PRO A 156 -9.69 -2.83 -20.37
N ALA A 157 -10.45 -3.68 -21.05
CA ALA A 157 -9.95 -4.93 -21.64
C ALA A 157 -9.10 -4.69 -22.91
N THR A 158 -9.35 -3.57 -23.56
CA THR A 158 -8.61 -3.12 -24.76
C THR A 158 -8.20 -1.65 -24.59
N PRO A 159 -7.07 -1.23 -25.15
CA PRO A 159 -6.63 0.15 -25.00
C PRO A 159 -7.64 1.15 -25.58
N PRO A 160 -8.22 2.06 -24.78
CA PRO A 160 -9.06 3.15 -25.30
C PRO A 160 -8.29 4.07 -26.27
N ARG A 161 -7.00 4.28 -26.00
CA ARG A 161 -6.10 5.05 -26.87
C ARG A 161 -5.08 4.12 -27.51
N PRO A 162 -5.02 4.00 -28.85
CA PRO A 162 -4.04 3.18 -29.55
C PRO A 162 -2.59 3.55 -29.18
N GLY A 163 -1.73 2.54 -29.02
CA GLY A 163 -0.33 2.73 -28.68
C GLY A 163 -0.02 2.78 -27.18
N PHE A 164 -1.04 2.72 -26.34
CA PHE A 164 -0.87 2.61 -24.88
C PHE A 164 -1.42 1.27 -24.36
N SER A 165 -0.97 0.85 -23.17
CA SER A 165 -1.52 -0.35 -22.52
C SER A 165 -2.96 -0.13 -22.05
N ALA A 166 -3.78 -1.18 -22.08
CA ALA A 166 -5.15 -1.14 -21.59
C ALA A 166 -5.19 -0.76 -20.11
N PHE A 167 -4.44 -1.47 -19.26
CA PHE A 167 -4.38 -1.22 -17.81
C PHE A 167 -3.94 0.21 -17.47
N GLY A 168 -2.99 0.77 -18.23
CA GLY A 168 -2.51 2.15 -18.01
C GLY A 168 -3.54 3.22 -18.29
N GLN A 169 -4.60 2.90 -19.05
CA GLN A 169 -5.70 3.81 -19.37
C GLN A 169 -6.89 3.73 -18.40
N THR A 170 -6.76 2.94 -17.33
CA THR A 170 -7.71 2.93 -16.21
C THR A 170 -7.89 4.34 -15.68
N GLN A 171 -9.13 4.83 -15.64
CA GLN A 171 -9.46 6.12 -15.06
C GLN A 171 -9.57 5.95 -13.54
N TRP A 172 -8.59 6.48 -12.80
CA TRP A 172 -8.42 6.20 -11.38
C TRP A 172 -8.19 7.49 -10.58
N PRO A 173 -9.19 7.92 -9.76
CA PRO A 173 -9.07 9.10 -8.91
C PRO A 173 -7.92 8.98 -7.90
N VAL A 174 -7.29 10.09 -7.54
CA VAL A 174 -6.20 10.09 -6.54
C VAL A 174 -6.69 9.62 -5.15
N ALA A 175 -7.94 9.93 -4.78
CA ALA A 175 -8.53 9.47 -3.53
C ALA A 175 -8.58 7.94 -3.47
N GLU A 176 -9.15 7.29 -4.49
CA GLU A 176 -9.24 5.84 -4.58
C GLU A 176 -7.85 5.17 -4.66
N GLN A 177 -6.88 5.84 -5.28
CA GLN A 177 -5.50 5.34 -5.27
C GLN A 177 -4.86 5.39 -3.89
N ALA A 178 -5.10 6.45 -3.11
CA ALA A 178 -4.59 6.55 -1.75
C ALA A 178 -5.23 5.48 -0.84
N GLU A 179 -6.55 5.26 -0.95
CA GLU A 179 -7.25 4.19 -0.23
C GLU A 179 -6.72 2.80 -0.59
N PHE A 180 -6.51 2.54 -1.89
CA PHE A 180 -5.90 1.30 -2.37
C PHE A 180 -4.51 1.08 -1.75
N VAL A 181 -3.68 2.12 -1.72
CA VAL A 181 -2.32 2.06 -1.13
C VAL A 181 -2.39 1.83 0.37
N ALA A 182 -3.32 2.48 1.08
CA ALA A 182 -3.50 2.29 2.52
C ALA A 182 -3.78 0.82 2.89
N ALA A 183 -4.53 0.11 2.04
CA ALA A 183 -4.91 -1.27 2.23
C ALA A 183 -3.88 -2.30 1.71
N LEU A 184 -2.78 -1.89 1.07
CA LEU A 184 -1.83 -2.83 0.44
C LEU A 184 -1.24 -3.84 1.41
N GLY A 185 -0.83 -3.41 2.61
CA GLY A 185 -0.26 -4.30 3.63
C GLY A 185 -1.25 -5.33 4.19
N CYS A 186 -2.55 -5.20 3.89
CA CYS A 186 -3.62 -6.07 4.36
C CYS A 186 -4.01 -7.14 3.32
N GLN A 187 -3.46 -7.06 2.13
CA GLN A 187 -3.85 -7.91 1.01
C GLN A 187 -2.83 -9.04 0.79
N GLN A 188 -3.31 -10.21 0.39
CA GLN A 188 -2.43 -11.32 0.00
C GLN A 188 -1.74 -11.02 -1.35
N GLY A 189 -0.53 -11.54 -1.54
CA GLY A 189 0.23 -11.41 -2.80
C GLY A 189 0.89 -10.05 -3.01
N THR A 190 0.89 -9.17 -1.97
CA THR A 190 1.46 -7.82 -2.06
C THR A 190 2.94 -7.76 -1.72
N ASP A 191 3.47 -8.67 -0.90
CA ASP A 191 4.85 -8.60 -0.41
C ASP A 191 5.92 -8.45 -1.49
N PRO A 192 5.93 -9.24 -2.60
CA PRO A 192 6.92 -9.06 -3.67
C PRO A 192 6.78 -7.71 -4.37
N VAL A 193 5.54 -7.23 -4.53
CA VAL A 193 5.23 -5.96 -5.19
C VAL A 193 5.66 -4.78 -4.31
N LEU A 194 5.36 -4.81 -3.01
CA LEU A 194 5.80 -3.80 -2.04
C LEU A 194 7.33 -3.75 -1.95
N ALA A 195 8.00 -4.92 -1.92
CA ALA A 195 9.46 -4.98 -1.95
C ALA A 195 10.06 -4.31 -3.19
N ALA A 196 9.45 -4.52 -4.36
CA ALA A 196 9.86 -3.88 -5.62
C ALA A 196 9.55 -2.37 -5.64
N MET A 197 8.41 -1.94 -5.09
CA MET A 197 8.05 -0.51 -4.92
C MET A 197 9.02 0.23 -4.00
N GLY A 198 9.63 -0.46 -3.03
CA GLY A 198 10.67 0.11 -2.15
C GLY A 198 12.04 0.29 -2.82
N GLN A 199 12.19 -0.10 -4.08
CA GLN A 199 13.44 -0.04 -4.84
C GLN A 199 13.24 0.62 -6.23
N PRO A 200 12.61 1.81 -6.30
CA PRO A 200 12.36 2.46 -7.58
C PRO A 200 13.68 2.81 -8.29
N ASP A 201 13.67 2.69 -9.63
CA ASP A 201 14.78 3.16 -10.45
C ASP A 201 15.11 4.63 -10.14
N PRO A 202 16.41 5.04 -10.09
CA PRO A 202 16.81 6.41 -9.79
C PRO A 202 16.13 7.48 -10.65
N ALA A 203 15.77 7.18 -11.90
CA ALA A 203 15.02 8.11 -12.76
C ALA A 203 13.58 8.38 -12.28
N GLN A 204 13.06 7.58 -11.36
CA GLN A 204 11.73 7.75 -10.76
C GLN A 204 11.77 8.39 -9.36
N GLN A 205 12.96 8.73 -8.85
CA GLN A 205 13.16 9.35 -7.53
C GLN A 205 12.87 10.86 -7.53
N TYR A 206 11.65 11.23 -7.89
CA TYR A 206 11.05 12.57 -7.78
C TYR A 206 9.74 12.46 -7.01
N GLY A 207 9.09 13.55 -6.67
CA GLY A 207 7.85 13.51 -5.92
C GLY A 207 7.97 12.70 -4.62
N LEU A 208 7.16 11.66 -4.45
CA LEU A 208 7.21 10.75 -3.30
C LEU A 208 8.57 10.07 -3.15
N GLY A 209 9.27 9.80 -4.25
CA GLY A 209 10.61 9.21 -4.25
C GLY A 209 11.70 10.10 -3.65
N THR A 210 11.42 11.37 -3.34
CA THR A 210 12.34 12.25 -2.60
C THR A 210 12.31 12.03 -1.09
N LEU A 211 11.29 11.32 -0.58
CA LEU A 211 11.16 10.98 0.83
C LEU A 211 11.91 9.68 1.12
N GLU A 212 12.74 9.70 2.16
CA GLU A 212 13.53 8.53 2.55
C GLU A 212 12.62 7.35 2.92
N GLY A 213 12.96 6.16 2.41
CA GLY A 213 12.23 4.94 2.69
C GLY A 213 10.86 4.85 2.00
N SER A 214 10.57 5.73 1.02
CA SER A 214 9.31 5.66 0.29
C SER A 214 9.14 4.33 -0.46
N VAL A 215 7.95 3.75 -0.38
CA VAL A 215 7.51 2.55 -1.11
C VAL A 215 6.51 3.01 -2.16
N MET A 216 6.94 3.22 -3.41
CA MET A 216 6.13 3.97 -4.37
C MET A 216 6.16 3.41 -5.79
N LYS A 217 5.14 3.77 -6.59
CA LYS A 217 5.09 3.53 -8.02
C LYS A 217 4.70 4.81 -8.76
N GLY A 218 5.47 5.13 -9.78
CA GLY A 218 5.17 6.22 -10.71
C GLY A 218 4.45 5.76 -11.98
N GLY A 219 3.77 6.72 -12.60
CA GLY A 219 3.15 6.59 -13.92
C GLY A 219 3.12 7.94 -14.63
N TRP A 220 3.28 7.94 -15.95
CA TRP A 220 3.34 9.18 -16.75
C TRP A 220 2.99 8.92 -18.20
N GLY A 221 2.54 9.96 -18.88
CA GLY A 221 2.28 9.94 -20.30
C GLY A 221 1.65 11.24 -20.83
N PRO A 222 1.51 11.38 -22.15
CA PRO A 222 0.89 12.54 -22.76
C PRO A 222 -0.63 12.50 -22.59
N ALA A 223 -1.22 13.61 -22.15
CA ALA A 223 -2.65 13.83 -22.19
C ALA A 223 -3.16 14.02 -23.63
N GLU A 224 -4.48 13.92 -23.86
CA GLU A 224 -5.06 14.09 -25.20
C GLU A 224 -5.00 15.54 -25.70
N ASP A 225 -4.97 16.50 -24.78
CA ASP A 225 -4.89 17.94 -25.09
C ASP A 225 -3.47 18.47 -25.29
N GLY A 226 -2.46 17.59 -25.22
CA GLY A 226 -1.06 17.94 -25.45
C GLY A 226 -0.30 18.27 -24.16
N ALA A 227 -0.95 18.36 -23.00
CA ALA A 227 -0.29 18.42 -21.70
C ALA A 227 0.46 17.10 -21.39
N TYR A 228 1.30 17.09 -20.39
CA TYR A 228 1.95 15.87 -19.92
C TYR A 228 1.54 15.57 -18.48
N GLU A 229 1.12 14.34 -18.28
CA GLU A 229 0.67 13.85 -16.98
C GLU A 229 1.77 13.06 -16.28
N ALA A 230 1.92 13.28 -14.98
CA ALA A 230 2.70 12.43 -14.08
C ALA A 230 1.93 12.18 -12.79
N ARG A 231 2.06 10.98 -12.26
CA ARG A 231 1.43 10.62 -10.99
C ARG A 231 2.29 9.63 -10.22
N GLN A 232 2.08 9.57 -8.94
CA GLN A 232 2.70 8.59 -8.06
C GLN A 232 1.71 8.18 -6.97
N MET A 233 1.84 6.96 -6.50
CA MET A 233 1.15 6.47 -5.31
C MET A 233 2.11 5.63 -4.47
N GLY A 234 1.98 5.68 -3.16
CA GLY A 234 2.88 4.93 -2.29
C GLY A 234 2.68 5.18 -0.80
N LEU A 235 3.45 4.44 -0.02
CA LEU A 235 3.57 4.61 1.42
C LEU A 235 4.80 5.45 1.71
N VAL A 236 4.64 6.46 2.55
CA VAL A 236 5.71 7.38 2.96
C VAL A 236 5.67 7.62 4.47
N SER A 237 6.79 8.07 5.04
CA SER A 237 6.82 8.50 6.45
C SER A 237 6.57 9.99 6.54
N LEU A 238 5.50 10.40 7.22
CA LEU A 238 5.15 11.79 7.52
C LEU A 238 4.85 11.92 9.01
N GLY A 239 5.51 12.85 9.71
CA GLY A 239 5.28 13.08 11.13
C GLY A 239 5.49 11.85 12.04
N GLY A 240 6.21 10.83 11.57
CA GLY A 240 6.41 9.56 12.29
C GLY A 240 5.37 8.49 11.98
N HIS A 241 4.37 8.79 11.13
CA HIS A 241 3.33 7.87 10.66
C HIS A 241 3.69 7.25 9.31
N THR A 242 3.19 6.06 9.03
CA THR A 242 3.21 5.46 7.67
C THR A 242 1.93 5.85 6.96
N VAL A 243 2.03 6.74 5.99
CA VAL A 243 0.90 7.39 5.34
C VAL A 243 0.78 6.93 3.90
N ALA A 244 -0.42 6.58 3.48
CA ALA A 244 -0.71 6.30 2.07
C ALA A 244 -1.00 7.61 1.34
N VAL A 245 -0.27 7.84 0.24
CA VAL A 245 -0.35 9.07 -0.54
C VAL A 245 -0.51 8.74 -2.02
N ALA A 246 -1.39 9.47 -2.70
CA ALA A 246 -1.44 9.52 -4.16
C ALA A 246 -1.36 10.97 -4.63
N ILE A 247 -0.57 11.23 -5.65
CA ILE A 247 -0.34 12.56 -6.23
C ILE A 247 -0.43 12.52 -7.76
N TYR A 248 -0.89 13.62 -8.30
CA TYR A 248 -1.05 13.83 -9.74
C TYR A 248 -0.58 15.22 -10.13
N ALA A 249 0.00 15.35 -11.32
CA ALA A 249 0.33 16.64 -11.94
C ALA A 249 0.05 16.60 -13.46
N LYS A 250 -0.47 17.70 -13.96
CA LYS A 250 -0.69 17.97 -15.38
C LYS A 250 0.10 19.20 -15.79
N ALA A 251 1.19 18.98 -16.54
CA ALA A 251 2.03 20.04 -17.09
C ALA A 251 1.47 20.49 -18.44
N GLU A 252 0.88 21.67 -18.48
CA GLU A 252 0.26 22.26 -19.69
C GLU A 252 1.26 22.51 -20.81
N SER A 253 2.56 22.63 -20.49
CA SER A 253 3.63 22.76 -21.49
C SER A 253 3.88 21.50 -22.31
N GLY A 254 3.35 20.35 -21.90
CA GLY A 254 3.66 19.04 -22.46
C GLY A 254 5.03 18.48 -22.04
N ASP A 255 5.71 19.09 -21.06
CA ASP A 255 7.04 18.70 -20.61
C ASP A 255 6.98 17.77 -19.38
N TYR A 256 7.59 16.59 -19.51
CA TYR A 256 7.64 15.62 -18.44
C TYR A 256 8.46 16.11 -17.22
N GLY A 257 9.56 16.83 -17.49
CA GLY A 257 10.40 17.38 -16.42
C GLY A 257 9.66 18.43 -15.59
N GLU A 258 8.76 19.21 -16.21
CA GLU A 258 7.88 20.12 -15.48
C GLU A 258 6.92 19.34 -14.58
N ALA A 259 6.25 18.31 -15.10
CA ALA A 259 5.35 17.47 -14.29
C ALA A 259 6.08 16.84 -13.08
N GLN A 260 7.31 16.35 -13.25
CA GLN A 260 8.14 15.86 -12.14
C GLN A 260 8.43 16.92 -11.09
N GLN A 261 8.73 18.16 -11.53
CA GLN A 261 8.98 19.28 -10.62
C GLN A 261 7.71 19.69 -9.87
N MET A 262 6.54 19.66 -10.54
CA MET A 262 5.25 19.94 -9.90
C MET A 262 5.00 18.93 -8.76
N LEU A 263 5.15 17.63 -9.01
CA LEU A 263 5.01 16.60 -7.98
C LEU A 263 6.03 16.77 -6.84
N THR A 264 7.26 17.15 -7.16
CA THR A 264 8.30 17.35 -6.14
C THR A 264 8.01 18.57 -5.25
N ARG A 265 7.48 19.68 -5.82
CA ARG A 265 7.04 20.84 -5.03
C ARG A 265 5.87 20.48 -4.11
N LEU A 266 4.89 19.74 -4.64
CA LEU A 266 3.72 19.27 -3.89
C LEU A 266 4.15 18.44 -2.67
N VAL A 267 5.02 17.44 -2.88
CA VAL A 267 5.51 16.57 -1.80
C VAL A 267 6.34 17.33 -0.77
N LYS A 268 7.11 18.34 -1.19
CA LYS A 268 7.86 19.18 -0.25
C LYS A 268 6.95 19.94 0.70
N GLN A 269 5.82 20.45 0.22
CA GLN A 269 4.83 21.12 1.07
C GLN A 269 4.09 20.12 1.94
N LEU A 270 3.73 18.95 1.40
CA LEU A 270 3.13 17.87 2.17
C LEU A 270 4.02 17.45 3.37
N ALA A 271 5.31 17.27 3.13
CA ALA A 271 6.25 16.88 4.18
C ALA A 271 6.51 17.98 5.23
N ALA A 272 6.21 19.24 4.90
CA ALA A 272 6.33 20.39 5.80
C ALA A 272 5.04 20.74 6.55
N ALA A 273 3.93 20.08 6.20
CA ALA A 273 2.65 20.37 6.85
C ALA A 273 2.63 19.81 8.29
N GLU A 274 2.22 20.66 9.22
CA GLU A 274 2.14 20.35 10.66
C GLU A 274 0.72 19.86 11.00
N VAL A 275 0.37 18.67 10.52
CA VAL A 275 -0.90 18.01 10.83
C VAL A 275 -0.61 16.60 11.37
N GLU A 276 -1.56 16.05 12.10
CA GLU A 276 -1.49 14.65 12.52
C GLU A 276 -1.93 13.75 11.35
N TRP A 277 -0.97 12.96 10.83
CA TRP A 277 -1.21 12.12 9.67
C TRP A 277 -1.84 10.78 10.07
N PRO A 278 -2.78 10.24 9.27
CA PRO A 278 -3.37 8.94 9.55
C PRO A 278 -2.40 7.81 9.17
N ASP A 279 -2.33 6.76 9.97
CA ASP A 279 -1.60 5.56 9.60
C ASP A 279 -2.33 4.76 8.53
N ALA A 280 -1.60 4.38 7.49
CA ALA A 280 -2.05 3.37 6.54
C ALA A 280 -2.24 2.03 7.27
N GLY A 281 -3.28 1.28 6.93
CA GLY A 281 -3.58 0.02 7.59
C GLY A 281 -4.89 -0.60 7.12
N CYS A 282 -5.24 -1.71 7.75
CA CYS A 282 -6.44 -2.46 7.42
C CYS A 282 -7.67 -1.81 8.07
N GLN A 283 -8.73 -1.64 7.31
CA GLN A 283 -10.02 -1.23 7.88
C GLN A 283 -10.44 -2.20 8.97
N GLN A 284 -10.82 -1.67 10.13
CA GLN A 284 -11.28 -2.48 11.23
C GLN A 284 -12.65 -3.06 10.89
N GLY A 285 -12.71 -4.37 10.59
CA GLY A 285 -13.95 -5.08 10.32
C GLY A 285 -14.08 -5.74 8.94
N ALA A 286 -13.09 -5.63 8.07
CA ALA A 286 -13.02 -6.39 6.82
C ALA A 286 -12.39 -7.77 7.09
N VAL A 287 -13.21 -8.73 7.57
CA VAL A 287 -12.89 -10.16 7.66
C VAL A 287 -13.96 -10.95 6.94
#